data_58758e35d5d3ff1917970887cc91551c
#
_entry.id   58758e35d5d3ff1917970887cc91551c
#
_cell.length_a   1.000
_cell.length_b   1.000
_cell.length_c   1.000
_cell.angle_alpha   90.00
_cell.angle_beta   90.00
_cell.angle_gamma   90.00
#
_symmetry.space_group_name_H-M   'P 1'
#
loop_
_entity.id
_entity.type
_entity.pdbx_description
1 polymer ?
#
loop_
_entity_poly.entity_id
_entity_poly.type
_entity_poly.pdbx_seq_one_letter_code
_entity_poly.pdbx_strand_id
1 'polypeptide(L)'
;MSERYDVLIVGAGHGGAQAALALRQHKYAGSVALLGDEPDPPYERPPLSKEYFSGEKSFERILIRPQAIWAERDIELQLLRRVVAVDPAEQNVVLSDGSRIGYGKLIWATGGAPRRLSCSGSDLMGVHNVRTRADADRMLAETPKVQNVVVIGGGYIGLETAAVLAE
;
A
#
# COMPACT_ATOMS: atom_id res chain seq x y z
N MET A 1 -17.04 15.91 -16.95
CA MET A 1 -16.55 14.78 -17.79
C MET A 1 -16.03 13.72 -16.83
N SER A 2 -16.42 12.46 -17.02
CA SER A 2 -15.88 11.35 -16.22
C SER A 2 -14.42 11.14 -16.55
N GLU A 3 -13.58 11.05 -15.53
CA GLU A 3 -12.15 10.76 -15.64
C GLU A 3 -11.95 9.40 -16.32
N ARG A 4 -11.05 9.30 -17.31
CA ARG A 4 -10.78 8.05 -18.03
C ARG A 4 -9.32 7.96 -18.45
N TYR A 5 -8.73 6.76 -18.29
CA TYR A 5 -7.35 6.47 -18.66
C TYR A 5 -7.26 5.29 -19.62
N ASP A 6 -6.24 5.31 -20.49
CA ASP A 6 -5.97 4.15 -21.36
C ASP A 6 -5.56 2.93 -20.53
N VAL A 7 -4.73 3.13 -19.50
CA VAL A 7 -4.40 2.09 -18.51
C VAL A 7 -4.66 2.63 -17.11
N LEU A 8 -5.54 1.96 -16.39
CA LEU A 8 -5.81 2.21 -14.97
C LEU A 8 -5.21 1.08 -14.14
N ILE A 9 -4.37 1.42 -13.17
CA ILE A 9 -3.73 0.47 -12.26
C ILE A 9 -4.31 0.69 -10.86
N VAL A 10 -4.95 -0.34 -10.30
CA VAL A 10 -5.52 -0.28 -8.96
C VAL A 10 -4.62 -1.02 -7.99
N GLY A 11 -4.09 -0.27 -7.02
CA GLY A 11 -3.14 -0.72 -6.01
C GLY A 11 -1.76 -0.11 -6.20
N ALA A 12 -1.45 0.94 -5.42
CA ALA A 12 -0.17 1.65 -5.42
C ALA A 12 0.93 0.95 -4.58
N GLY A 13 0.84 -0.37 -4.46
CA GLY A 13 1.91 -1.19 -3.88
C GLY A 13 3.00 -1.51 -4.92
N HIS A 14 3.92 -2.41 -4.54
CA HIS A 14 5.09 -2.76 -5.37
C HIS A 14 4.71 -3.21 -6.79
N GLY A 15 3.70 -4.09 -6.92
CA GLY A 15 3.27 -4.62 -8.22
C GLY A 15 2.70 -3.54 -9.15
N GLY A 16 1.80 -2.68 -8.63
CA GLY A 16 1.22 -1.58 -9.41
C GLY A 16 2.24 -0.52 -9.79
N ALA A 17 3.12 -0.16 -8.86
CA ALA A 17 4.21 0.77 -9.12
C ALA A 17 5.15 0.26 -10.23
N GLN A 18 5.57 -1.01 -10.18
CA GLN A 18 6.42 -1.60 -11.21
C GLN A 18 5.70 -1.70 -12.55
N ALA A 19 4.40 -2.03 -12.57
CA ALA A 19 3.61 -2.05 -13.80
C ALA A 19 3.57 -0.66 -14.47
N ALA A 20 3.29 0.40 -13.69
CA ALA A 20 3.27 1.77 -14.19
C ALA A 20 4.63 2.19 -14.77
N LEU A 21 5.72 1.93 -14.03
CA LEU A 21 7.08 2.25 -14.46
C LEU A 21 7.48 1.45 -15.72
N ALA A 22 7.11 0.17 -15.79
CA ALA A 22 7.40 -0.66 -16.97
C ALA A 22 6.68 -0.16 -18.22
N LEU A 23 5.42 0.28 -18.13
CA LEU A 23 4.71 0.88 -19.26
C LEU A 23 5.50 2.06 -19.84
N ARG A 24 6.02 2.95 -18.99
CA ARG A 24 6.82 4.10 -19.45
C ARG A 24 8.20 3.69 -19.96
N GLN A 25 8.83 2.70 -19.34
CA GLN A 25 10.10 2.15 -19.82
C GLN A 25 9.95 1.55 -21.22
N HIS A 26 8.83 0.91 -21.50
CA HIS A 26 8.48 0.37 -22.82
C HIS A 26 7.83 1.41 -23.76
N LYS A 27 7.94 2.71 -23.43
CA LYS A 27 7.47 3.84 -24.26
C LYS A 27 5.97 3.78 -24.60
N TYR A 28 5.16 3.22 -23.70
CA TYR A 28 3.72 3.28 -23.86
C TYR A 28 3.25 4.74 -23.83
N ALA A 29 2.57 5.20 -24.90
CA ALA A 29 2.21 6.61 -25.09
C ALA A 29 0.82 6.99 -24.52
N GLY A 30 -0.02 6.00 -24.18
CA GLY A 30 -1.35 6.25 -23.64
C GLY A 30 -1.30 6.81 -22.19
N SER A 31 -2.42 7.36 -21.74
CA SER A 31 -2.59 7.83 -20.36
C SER A 31 -2.52 6.67 -19.36
N VAL A 32 -1.80 6.87 -18.24
CA VAL A 32 -1.61 5.89 -17.17
C VAL A 32 -1.90 6.51 -15.83
N ALA A 33 -2.85 5.93 -15.08
CA ALA A 33 -3.09 6.30 -13.69
C ALA A 33 -2.81 5.12 -12.76
N LEU A 34 -2.27 5.44 -11.58
CA LEU A 34 -1.99 4.52 -10.49
C LEU A 34 -2.78 4.96 -9.25
N LEU A 35 -3.76 4.15 -8.85
CA LEU A 35 -4.62 4.42 -7.69
C LEU A 35 -4.12 3.70 -6.45
N GLY A 36 -4.05 4.42 -5.33
CA GLY A 36 -3.77 3.87 -4.01
C GLY A 36 -4.84 4.28 -2.99
N ASP A 37 -5.17 3.39 -2.06
CA ASP A 37 -6.09 3.68 -0.95
C ASP A 37 -5.37 4.28 0.28
N GLU A 38 -4.05 4.22 0.31
CA GLU A 38 -3.20 4.85 1.32
C GLU A 38 -2.85 6.30 0.94
N PRO A 39 -2.50 7.16 1.92
CA PRO A 39 -2.06 8.54 1.66
C PRO A 39 -0.62 8.61 1.12
N ASP A 40 0.10 7.50 1.20
CA ASP A 40 1.52 7.44 0.92
C ASP A 40 1.81 7.08 -0.54
N PRO A 41 2.85 7.68 -1.17
CA PRO A 41 3.37 7.22 -2.44
C PRO A 41 3.82 5.75 -2.37
N PRO A 42 3.96 5.04 -3.50
CA PRO A 42 4.39 3.65 -3.50
C PRO A 42 5.71 3.44 -2.74
N TYR A 43 5.71 2.51 -1.79
CA TYR A 43 6.84 2.19 -0.92
C TYR A 43 7.04 0.68 -0.75
N GLU A 44 8.22 0.29 -0.28
CA GLU A 44 8.58 -1.09 0.03
C GLU A 44 7.96 -1.51 1.37
N ARG A 45 7.19 -2.60 1.38
CA ARG A 45 6.55 -3.10 2.61
C ARG A 45 7.46 -3.93 3.51
N PRO A 46 8.44 -4.70 3.00
CA PRO A 46 9.30 -5.51 3.86
C PRO A 46 10.03 -4.72 4.97
N PRO A 47 10.47 -3.48 4.76
CA PRO A 47 11.09 -2.70 5.83
C PRO A 47 10.18 -2.36 7.00
N LEU A 48 8.86 -2.43 6.85
CA LEU A 48 7.90 -2.11 7.92
C LEU A 48 7.99 -3.02 9.15
N SER A 49 8.54 -4.23 9.01
CA SER A 49 8.84 -5.14 10.12
C SER A 49 10.33 -5.23 10.48
N LYS A 50 11.16 -4.41 9.85
CA LYS A 50 12.63 -4.42 9.95
C LYS A 50 13.17 -3.00 10.14
N GLU A 51 13.94 -2.51 9.15
CA GLU A 51 14.72 -1.27 9.23
C GLU A 51 13.86 0.00 9.38
N TYR A 52 12.63 -0.02 8.93
CA TYR A 52 11.69 1.07 9.22
C TYR A 52 11.20 1.01 10.66
N PHE A 53 10.89 -0.19 11.14
CA PHE A 53 10.42 -0.40 12.51
C PHE A 53 11.54 -0.20 13.55
N SER A 54 12.79 -0.55 13.24
CA SER A 54 13.95 -0.25 14.09
C SER A 54 14.41 1.21 14.06
N GLY A 55 13.87 2.02 13.11
CA GLY A 55 14.30 3.40 12.92
C GLY A 55 15.58 3.58 12.09
N GLU A 56 16.18 2.51 11.58
CA GLU A 56 17.38 2.57 10.73
C GLU A 56 17.12 3.22 9.37
N LYS A 57 15.92 3.10 8.84
CA LYS A 57 15.49 3.73 7.59
C LYS A 57 14.32 4.67 7.82
N SER A 58 14.45 5.91 7.37
CA SER A 58 13.31 6.83 7.27
C SER A 58 12.32 6.38 6.17
N PHE A 59 11.11 6.95 6.19
CA PHE A 59 10.10 6.64 5.19
C PHE A 59 10.56 6.96 3.77
N GLU A 60 11.28 8.05 3.57
CA GLU A 60 11.79 8.47 2.26
C GLU A 60 12.75 7.43 1.66
N ARG A 61 13.48 6.70 2.51
CA ARG A 61 14.44 5.66 2.08
C ARG A 61 13.78 4.35 1.67
N ILE A 62 12.51 4.16 1.99
CA ILE A 62 11.74 2.98 1.58
C ILE A 62 10.75 3.28 0.45
N LEU A 63 10.68 4.51 -0.05
CA LEU A 63 9.91 4.84 -1.25
C LEU A 63 10.46 4.08 -2.46
N ILE A 64 9.57 3.47 -3.26
CA ILE A 64 9.97 2.81 -4.53
C ILE A 64 10.58 3.83 -5.49
N ARG A 65 10.03 5.04 -5.50
CA ARG A 65 10.59 6.22 -6.19
C ARG A 65 10.16 7.49 -5.44
N PRO A 66 10.96 8.56 -5.49
CA PRO A 66 10.53 9.89 -5.04
C PRO A 66 9.22 10.30 -5.70
N GLN A 67 8.37 11.00 -4.97
CA GLN A 67 7.02 11.35 -5.43
C GLN A 67 7.01 12.12 -6.77
N ALA A 68 7.99 12.99 -7.00
CA ALA A 68 8.10 13.76 -8.24
C ALA A 68 8.25 12.90 -9.50
N ILE A 69 8.90 11.74 -9.39
CA ILE A 69 9.17 10.84 -10.52
C ILE A 69 7.90 10.34 -11.20
N TRP A 70 6.80 10.21 -10.47
CA TRP A 70 5.53 9.75 -11.06
C TRP A 70 5.03 10.75 -12.09
N ALA A 71 4.95 12.04 -11.74
CA ALA A 71 4.56 13.11 -12.66
C ALA A 71 5.58 13.32 -13.78
N GLU A 72 6.89 13.30 -13.48
CA GLU A 72 7.96 13.41 -14.48
C GLU A 72 7.90 12.30 -15.56
N ARG A 73 7.30 11.17 -15.21
CA ARG A 73 7.10 10.04 -16.12
C ARG A 73 5.67 9.95 -16.67
N ASP A 74 4.89 11.01 -16.60
CA ASP A 74 3.50 11.05 -17.04
C ASP A 74 2.63 9.94 -16.44
N ILE A 75 2.92 9.53 -15.19
CA ILE A 75 2.10 8.60 -14.42
C ILE A 75 1.28 9.42 -13.44
N GLU A 76 -0.03 9.42 -13.60
CA GLU A 76 -0.91 10.10 -12.66
C GLU A 76 -1.10 9.25 -11.41
N LEU A 77 -0.48 9.68 -10.31
CA LEU A 77 -0.58 9.04 -9.01
C LEU A 77 -1.76 9.62 -8.23
N GLN A 78 -2.79 8.84 -8.01
CA GLN A 78 -3.98 9.20 -7.24
C GLN A 78 -4.01 8.42 -5.92
N LEU A 79 -3.71 9.10 -4.83
CA LEU A 79 -3.72 8.55 -3.47
C LEU A 79 -5.08 8.80 -2.80
N LEU A 80 -5.38 8.03 -1.73
CA LEU A 80 -6.67 8.07 -1.03
C LEU A 80 -7.86 7.74 -1.94
N ARG A 81 -7.63 6.94 -2.99
CA ARG A 81 -8.63 6.52 -3.98
C ARG A 81 -8.93 5.03 -3.84
N ARG A 82 -9.82 4.71 -2.91
CA ARG A 82 -10.23 3.32 -2.68
C ARG A 82 -11.27 2.86 -3.68
N VAL A 83 -10.92 1.87 -4.49
CA VAL A 83 -11.85 1.20 -5.40
C VAL A 83 -12.67 0.17 -4.61
N VAL A 84 -13.99 0.22 -4.74
CA VAL A 84 -14.93 -0.69 -4.05
C VAL A 84 -15.67 -1.63 -5.01
N ALA A 85 -15.72 -1.31 -6.31
CA ALA A 85 -16.31 -2.17 -7.32
C ALA A 85 -15.65 -1.95 -8.69
N VAL A 86 -15.75 -2.96 -9.54
CA VAL A 86 -15.35 -2.92 -10.96
C VAL A 86 -16.57 -3.23 -11.79
N ASP A 87 -16.83 -2.43 -12.81
CA ASP A 87 -17.85 -2.67 -13.84
C ASP A 87 -17.13 -2.96 -15.17
N PRO A 88 -16.92 -4.22 -15.52
CA PRO A 88 -16.21 -4.58 -16.74
C PRO A 88 -17.01 -4.27 -18.02
N ALA A 89 -18.34 -4.25 -17.95
CA ALA A 89 -19.18 -3.96 -19.10
C ALA A 89 -19.06 -2.49 -19.54
N GLU A 90 -19.09 -1.58 -18.55
CA GLU A 90 -18.95 -0.15 -18.76
C GLU A 90 -17.46 0.31 -18.71
N GLN A 91 -16.53 -0.62 -18.49
CA GLN A 91 -15.10 -0.35 -18.35
C GLN A 91 -14.82 0.80 -17.37
N ASN A 92 -15.36 0.72 -16.16
CA ASN A 92 -15.08 1.67 -15.09
C ASN A 92 -14.90 0.98 -13.74
N VAL A 93 -14.25 1.70 -12.82
CA VAL A 93 -14.20 1.36 -11.40
C VAL A 93 -15.04 2.35 -10.61
N VAL A 94 -15.61 1.89 -9.50
CA VAL A 94 -16.35 2.72 -8.55
C VAL A 94 -15.49 2.94 -7.33
N LEU A 95 -15.32 4.19 -6.92
CA LEU A 95 -14.58 4.57 -5.71
C LEU A 95 -15.49 4.60 -4.49
N SER A 96 -14.90 4.61 -3.30
CA SER A 96 -15.64 4.64 -2.04
C SER A 96 -16.49 5.90 -1.82
N ASP A 97 -16.19 6.99 -2.52
CA ASP A 97 -16.97 8.24 -2.54
C ASP A 97 -18.12 8.22 -3.57
N GLY A 98 -18.31 7.11 -4.28
CA GLY A 98 -19.31 6.93 -5.33
C GLY A 98 -18.89 7.46 -6.71
N SER A 99 -17.76 8.11 -6.84
CA SER A 99 -17.23 8.56 -8.13
C SER A 99 -16.79 7.38 -8.99
N ARG A 100 -16.66 7.59 -10.30
CA ARG A 100 -16.29 6.57 -11.28
C ARG A 100 -15.09 7.02 -12.11
N ILE A 101 -14.18 6.09 -12.37
CA ILE A 101 -13.05 6.30 -13.28
C ILE A 101 -13.10 5.25 -14.38
N GLY A 102 -13.11 5.70 -15.62
CA GLY A 102 -13.11 4.83 -16.81
C GLY A 102 -11.70 4.32 -17.14
N TYR A 103 -11.64 3.17 -17.83
CA TYR A 103 -10.38 2.62 -18.30
C TYR A 103 -10.49 1.98 -19.69
N GLY A 104 -9.38 1.95 -20.40
CA GLY A 104 -9.21 1.11 -21.59
C GLY A 104 -8.72 -0.29 -21.20
N LYS A 105 -7.71 -0.35 -20.33
CA LYS A 105 -7.17 -1.56 -19.72
C LYS A 105 -7.11 -1.37 -18.21
N LEU A 106 -7.47 -2.42 -17.45
CA LEU A 106 -7.38 -2.43 -15.99
C LEU A 106 -6.30 -3.41 -15.54
N ILE A 107 -5.39 -2.94 -14.69
CA ILE A 107 -4.44 -3.78 -13.96
C ILE A 107 -4.85 -3.81 -12.49
N TRP A 108 -5.21 -4.99 -11.99
CA TRP A 108 -5.59 -5.18 -10.60
C TRP A 108 -4.40 -5.65 -9.78
N ALA A 109 -3.84 -4.79 -8.93
CA ALA A 109 -2.61 -5.02 -8.17
C ALA A 109 -2.76 -4.68 -6.67
N THR A 110 -3.95 -4.90 -6.11
CA THR A 110 -4.30 -4.48 -4.74
C THR A 110 -3.59 -5.28 -3.63
N GLY A 111 -2.95 -6.39 -3.97
CA GLY A 111 -2.31 -7.26 -2.98
C GLY A 111 -3.33 -7.97 -2.09
N GLY A 112 -3.05 -8.06 -0.78
CA GLY A 112 -3.92 -8.73 0.18
C GLY A 112 -4.03 -7.95 1.50
N ALA A 113 -5.05 -8.26 2.29
CA ALA A 113 -5.22 -7.77 3.64
C ALA A 113 -4.59 -8.75 4.65
N PRO A 114 -4.11 -8.27 5.82
CA PRO A 114 -3.65 -9.15 6.88
C PRO A 114 -4.81 -9.99 7.40
N ARG A 115 -4.52 -11.25 7.77
CA ARG A 115 -5.50 -12.07 8.47
C ARG A 115 -5.71 -11.51 9.87
N ARG A 116 -6.96 -11.34 10.25
CA ARG A 116 -7.32 -10.95 11.61
C ARG A 116 -7.61 -12.19 12.44
N LEU A 117 -7.33 -12.10 13.74
CA LEU A 117 -7.77 -13.10 14.69
C LEU A 117 -9.30 -13.10 14.76
N SER A 118 -9.92 -14.28 14.91
CA SER A 118 -11.36 -14.43 15.03
C SER A 118 -11.81 -14.70 16.49
N CYS A 119 -10.88 -14.71 17.44
CA CYS A 119 -11.18 -14.91 18.85
C CYS A 119 -11.68 -13.62 19.54
N SER A 120 -12.31 -13.76 20.70
CA SER A 120 -12.69 -12.64 21.55
C SER A 120 -11.47 -11.81 21.91
N GLY A 121 -11.59 -10.48 21.86
CA GLY A 121 -10.51 -9.55 22.16
C GLY A 121 -9.58 -9.21 20.98
N SER A 122 -9.83 -9.76 19.80
CA SER A 122 -9.02 -9.46 18.59
C SER A 122 -9.14 -8.01 18.12
N ASP A 123 -10.10 -7.27 18.63
CA ASP A 123 -10.40 -5.86 18.34
C ASP A 123 -9.95 -4.91 19.46
N LEU A 124 -9.33 -5.42 20.53
CA LEU A 124 -8.83 -4.60 21.63
C LEU A 124 -7.66 -3.71 21.19
N MET A 125 -7.50 -2.59 21.90
CA MET A 125 -6.32 -1.74 21.78
C MET A 125 -5.05 -2.55 22.10
N GLY A 126 -3.95 -2.29 21.39
CA GLY A 126 -2.71 -3.04 21.51
C GLY A 126 -2.68 -4.33 20.68
N VAL A 127 -3.75 -4.68 19.96
CA VAL A 127 -3.74 -5.77 18.96
C VAL A 127 -3.42 -5.19 17.58
N HIS A 128 -2.27 -5.52 17.05
CA HIS A 128 -1.73 -4.95 15.81
C HIS A 128 -1.54 -5.99 14.71
N ASN A 129 -1.60 -5.53 13.48
CA ASN A 129 -1.13 -6.23 12.29
C ASN A 129 -0.16 -5.31 11.56
N VAL A 130 0.86 -5.87 10.95
CA VAL A 130 1.82 -5.10 10.13
C VAL A 130 1.52 -5.32 8.66
N ARG A 131 0.98 -4.30 8.01
CA ARG A 131 0.74 -4.31 6.56
C ARG A 131 1.04 -2.97 5.92
N THR A 132 0.61 -1.87 6.54
CA THR A 132 0.77 -0.51 6.05
C THR A 132 1.76 0.26 6.92
N ARG A 133 2.25 1.39 6.39
CA ARG A 133 3.03 2.34 7.18
C ARG A 133 2.27 2.77 8.43
N ALA A 134 1.00 3.10 8.30
CA ALA A 134 0.16 3.50 9.43
C ALA A 134 0.06 2.42 10.52
N ASP A 135 0.14 1.13 10.16
CA ASP A 135 0.20 0.04 11.15
C ASP A 135 1.53 0.08 11.90
N ALA A 136 2.65 0.20 11.20
CA ALA A 136 3.98 0.30 11.81
C ALA A 136 4.10 1.54 12.70
N ASP A 137 3.63 2.70 12.23
CA ASP A 137 3.66 3.96 13.00
C ASP A 137 2.86 3.87 14.30
N ARG A 138 1.68 3.21 14.29
CA ARG A 138 0.89 2.95 15.51
C ARG A 138 1.65 2.08 16.50
N MET A 139 2.26 0.99 16.02
CA MET A 139 3.06 0.12 16.87
C MET A 139 4.25 0.88 17.47
N LEU A 140 4.97 1.64 16.68
CA LEU A 140 6.10 2.46 17.15
C LEU A 140 5.68 3.47 18.22
N ALA A 141 4.51 4.09 18.10
CA ALA A 141 3.99 5.04 19.09
C ALA A 141 3.61 4.36 20.43
N GLU A 142 3.28 3.08 20.42
CA GLU A 142 2.91 2.32 21.62
C GLU A 142 4.10 1.60 22.27
N THR A 143 5.08 1.14 21.49
CA THR A 143 6.23 0.34 21.94
C THR A 143 6.92 0.92 23.19
N PRO A 144 7.21 2.23 23.31
CA PRO A 144 7.87 2.77 24.50
C PRO A 144 7.08 2.63 25.81
N LYS A 145 5.78 2.30 25.72
CA LYS A 145 4.88 2.20 26.88
C LYS A 145 4.61 0.77 27.32
N VAL A 146 5.15 -0.23 26.57
CA VAL A 146 4.88 -1.65 26.84
C VAL A 146 6.15 -2.36 27.30
N GLN A 147 6.00 -3.31 28.21
CA GLN A 147 7.09 -4.13 28.73
C GLN A 147 7.08 -5.56 28.18
N ASN A 148 5.90 -6.02 27.75
CA ASN A 148 5.73 -7.37 27.27
C ASN A 148 4.95 -7.34 25.96
N VAL A 149 5.47 -8.04 24.97
CA VAL A 149 4.84 -8.19 23.63
C VAL A 149 4.62 -9.67 23.37
N VAL A 150 3.45 -10.01 22.85
CA VAL A 150 3.12 -11.35 22.38
C VAL A 150 2.99 -11.32 20.87
N VAL A 151 3.78 -12.14 20.18
CA VAL A 151 3.72 -12.29 18.74
C VAL A 151 2.93 -13.55 18.40
N ILE A 152 1.83 -13.40 17.69
CA ILE A 152 0.97 -14.50 17.26
C ILE A 152 1.28 -14.82 15.80
N GLY A 153 1.95 -15.96 15.59
CA GLY A 153 2.37 -16.44 14.28
C GLY A 153 3.89 -16.49 14.11
N GLY A 154 4.42 -17.66 13.81
CA GLY A 154 5.86 -17.94 13.62
C GLY A 154 6.33 -17.77 12.17
N GLY A 155 5.65 -16.96 11.36
CA GLY A 155 6.11 -16.61 10.01
C GLY A 155 7.19 -15.52 10.02
N TYR A 156 7.79 -15.25 8.86
CA TYR A 156 8.90 -14.29 8.73
C TYR A 156 8.60 -12.93 9.38
N ILE A 157 7.45 -12.32 9.09
CA ILE A 157 7.08 -11.00 9.64
C ILE A 157 7.04 -11.04 11.17
N GLY A 158 6.45 -12.09 11.76
CA GLY A 158 6.38 -12.22 13.22
C GLY A 158 7.76 -12.34 13.85
N LEU A 159 8.64 -13.16 13.28
CA LEU A 159 10.01 -13.34 13.78
C LEU A 159 10.85 -12.07 13.62
N GLU A 160 10.73 -11.37 12.49
CA GLU A 160 11.41 -10.10 12.23
C GLU A 160 10.96 -9.02 13.24
N THR A 161 9.65 -8.87 13.43
CA THR A 161 9.11 -7.91 14.41
C THR A 161 9.55 -8.26 15.84
N ALA A 162 9.54 -9.55 16.21
CA ALA A 162 10.01 -10.00 17.52
C ALA A 162 11.50 -9.69 17.74
N ALA A 163 12.33 -9.86 16.70
CA ALA A 163 13.76 -9.55 16.79
C ALA A 163 13.99 -8.06 17.06
N VAL A 164 13.34 -7.18 16.30
CA VAL A 164 13.46 -5.71 16.49
C VAL A 164 12.94 -5.28 17.87
N LEU A 165 11.88 -5.89 18.37
CA LEU A 165 11.32 -5.55 19.70
C LEU A 165 12.14 -6.08 20.87
N ALA A 166 13.09 -7.00 20.63
CA ALA A 166 13.99 -7.56 21.64
C ALA A 166 15.29 -6.75 21.83
N GLU A 167 15.58 -5.80 20.94
CA GLU A 167 16.71 -4.87 21.00
C GLU A 167 16.40 -3.66 21.90
#